data_4cab1efd7cb43eafc2763eedf201c4e1
#
_entry.id   4cab1efd7cb43eafc2763eedf201c4e1
#
_cell.length_a   1.000
_cell.length_b   1.000
_cell.length_c   1.000
_cell.angle_alpha   90.00
_cell.angle_beta   90.00
_cell.angle_gamma   90.00
#
_symmetry.space_group_name_H-M   'P 1'
#
loop_
_entity.id
_entity.type
_entity.pdbx_description
1 polymer ?
#
loop_
_entity_poly.entity_id
_entity_poly.type
_entity_poly.pdbx_seq_one_letter_code
_entity_poly.pdbx_strand_id
1 'polypeptide(L)'
;MIAPAFPSPYIWNPDVALKRMDNDLGLLAALVEYFFEDSPVLMNQLPLAISRTDSLEATRAAHSIKGLCANFEATDAISLAYQIEKACRQSQFDLATRLLPTLHKRIDELRGALAEWTKSHDSSRTN
;
A
#
# COMPACT_ATOMS: atom_id res chain seq x y z
N MET A 1 -25.77 7.49 -9.75
CA MET A 1 -25.31 6.32 -9.02
C MET A 1 -24.64 6.72 -7.71
N ILE A 2 -24.96 6.05 -6.66
CA ILE A 2 -24.43 6.38 -5.34
C ILE A 2 -23.12 5.61 -5.11
N ALA A 3 -22.10 6.33 -4.69
CA ALA A 3 -20.83 5.69 -4.34
C ALA A 3 -21.02 4.78 -3.12
N PRO A 4 -20.32 3.66 -3.06
CA PRO A 4 -20.44 2.79 -1.89
C PRO A 4 -19.97 3.51 -0.63
N ALA A 5 -20.65 3.25 0.47
CA ALA A 5 -20.32 3.84 1.76
C ALA A 5 -19.03 3.27 2.34
N PHE A 6 -18.61 2.10 1.86
CA PHE A 6 -17.44 1.39 2.38
C PHE A 6 -16.38 1.30 1.30
N PRO A 7 -15.09 1.24 1.69
CA PRO A 7 -14.04 1.03 0.70
C PRO A 7 -14.23 -0.29 0.00
N SER A 8 -13.82 -0.34 -1.27
CA SER A 8 -13.80 -1.59 -1.99
C SER A 8 -12.88 -2.57 -1.25
N PRO A 9 -13.29 -3.85 -1.10
CA PRO A 9 -12.41 -4.83 -0.46
C PRO A 9 -11.12 -5.07 -1.24
N TYR A 10 -11.05 -4.64 -2.49
CA TYR A 10 -9.81 -4.70 -3.28
C TYR A 10 -8.85 -3.57 -2.91
N ILE A 11 -9.38 -2.45 -2.43
CA ILE A 11 -8.54 -1.35 -1.96
C ILE A 11 -7.99 -1.67 -0.58
N TRP A 12 -8.85 -2.02 0.37
CA TRP A 12 -8.46 -2.56 1.66
C TRP A 12 -9.69 -3.12 2.37
N ASN A 13 -9.45 -3.90 3.42
CA ASN A 13 -10.53 -4.54 4.16
C ASN A 13 -10.29 -4.31 5.66
N PRO A 14 -10.92 -3.25 6.23
CA PRO A 14 -10.69 -2.93 7.63
C PRO A 14 -11.14 -4.02 8.60
N ASP A 15 -12.22 -4.73 8.29
CA ASP A 15 -12.72 -5.78 9.19
C ASP A 15 -11.72 -6.93 9.30
N VAL A 16 -11.20 -7.38 8.17
CA VAL A 16 -10.22 -8.47 8.17
C VAL A 16 -8.91 -8.01 8.80
N ALA A 17 -8.48 -6.78 8.49
CA ALA A 17 -7.26 -6.22 9.06
C ALA A 17 -7.36 -6.18 10.58
N LEU A 18 -8.48 -5.68 11.11
CA LEU A 18 -8.69 -5.62 12.56
C LEU A 18 -8.72 -7.00 13.20
N LYS A 19 -9.38 -7.95 12.56
CA LYS A 19 -9.44 -9.33 13.08
C LYS A 19 -8.05 -9.93 13.25
N ARG A 20 -7.17 -9.67 12.28
CA ARG A 20 -5.79 -10.18 12.33
C ARG A 20 -4.99 -9.52 13.44
N MET A 21 -5.42 -8.37 13.91
CA MET A 21 -4.78 -7.61 14.99
C MET A 21 -5.55 -7.74 16.31
N ASP A 22 -6.36 -8.78 16.45
CA ASP A 22 -7.18 -8.99 17.64
C ASP A 22 -8.04 -7.78 17.99
N ASN A 23 -8.53 -7.09 16.97
CA ASN A 23 -9.37 -5.90 17.09
C ASN A 23 -8.67 -4.74 17.82
N ASP A 24 -7.36 -4.66 17.71
CA ASP A 24 -6.58 -3.59 18.34
C ASP A 24 -6.60 -2.35 17.44
N LEU A 25 -7.51 -1.42 17.73
CA LEU A 25 -7.63 -0.18 16.96
C LEU A 25 -6.38 0.69 17.06
N GLY A 26 -5.73 0.69 18.22
CA GLY A 26 -4.49 1.44 18.40
C GLY A 26 -3.38 0.95 17.50
N LEU A 27 -3.28 -0.37 17.37
CA LEU A 27 -2.28 -0.96 16.47
C LEU A 27 -2.59 -0.61 15.02
N LEU A 28 -3.85 -0.70 14.60
CA LEU A 28 -4.23 -0.35 13.24
C LEU A 28 -3.92 1.12 12.96
N ALA A 29 -4.24 2.02 13.89
CA ALA A 29 -3.95 3.44 13.74
C ALA A 29 -2.45 3.69 13.59
N ALA A 30 -1.62 2.98 14.35
CA ALA A 30 -0.17 3.11 14.24
C ALA A 30 0.33 2.65 12.88
N LEU A 31 -0.22 1.55 12.37
CA LEU A 31 0.17 1.03 11.05
C LEU A 31 -0.26 1.98 9.92
N VAL A 32 -1.40 2.65 10.08
CA VAL A 32 -1.84 3.67 9.12
C VAL A 32 -0.83 4.82 9.09
N GLU A 33 -0.35 5.27 10.25
CA GLU A 33 0.65 6.33 10.30
C GLU A 33 1.95 5.91 9.63
N TYR A 34 2.42 4.69 9.88
CA TYR A 34 3.59 4.14 9.19
C TYR A 34 3.40 4.15 7.68
N PHE A 35 2.21 3.78 7.22
CA PHE A 35 1.94 3.79 5.80
C PHE A 35 2.06 5.19 5.21
N PHE A 36 1.51 6.20 5.90
CA PHE A 36 1.60 7.58 5.43
C PHE A 36 3.04 8.09 5.39
N GLU A 37 3.87 7.64 6.33
CA GLU A 37 5.28 8.06 6.39
C GLU A 37 6.13 7.31 5.37
N ASP A 38 5.96 6.01 5.27
CA ASP A 38 6.86 5.16 4.51
C ASP A 38 6.50 5.02 3.04
N SER A 39 5.20 5.06 2.71
CA SER A 39 4.80 4.82 1.33
C SER A 39 5.33 5.87 0.35
N PRO A 40 5.37 7.17 0.68
CA PRO A 40 5.97 8.14 -0.27
C PRO A 40 7.45 7.90 -0.50
N VAL A 41 8.18 7.52 0.54
CA VAL A 41 9.62 7.25 0.43
C VAL A 41 9.85 6.05 -0.48
N LEU A 42 9.13 4.97 -0.25
CA LEU A 42 9.28 3.76 -1.05
C LEU A 42 8.82 3.96 -2.49
N MET A 43 7.73 4.69 -2.69
CA MET A 43 7.22 4.98 -4.03
C MET A 43 8.14 5.93 -4.80
N ASN A 44 9.09 6.56 -4.14
CA ASN A 44 10.14 7.36 -4.76
C ASN A 44 11.37 6.50 -5.05
N GLN A 45 11.74 5.66 -4.11
CA GLN A 45 12.91 4.77 -4.25
C GLN A 45 12.73 3.74 -5.35
N LEU A 46 11.53 3.17 -5.47
CA LEU A 46 11.29 2.11 -6.43
C LEU A 46 11.50 2.55 -7.88
N PRO A 47 10.88 3.64 -8.37
CA PRO A 47 11.13 4.08 -9.75
C PRO A 47 12.60 4.43 -10.01
N LEU A 48 13.25 5.04 -9.02
CA LEU A 48 14.68 5.37 -9.18
C LEU A 48 15.53 4.12 -9.34
N ALA A 49 15.29 3.11 -8.51
CA ALA A 49 16.03 1.86 -8.59
C ALA A 49 15.79 1.17 -9.93
N ILE A 50 14.54 1.19 -10.41
CA ILE A 50 14.20 0.62 -11.71
C ILE A 50 14.91 1.36 -12.82
N SER A 51 14.93 2.69 -12.78
CA SER A 51 15.59 3.51 -13.80
C SER A 51 17.10 3.29 -13.82
N ARG A 52 17.69 2.92 -12.70
CA ARG A 52 19.11 2.61 -12.58
C ARG A 52 19.41 1.14 -12.85
N THR A 53 18.41 0.37 -13.17
CA THR A 53 18.49 -1.09 -13.34
C THR A 53 19.16 -1.77 -12.14
N ASP A 54 18.87 -1.25 -10.94
CA ASP A 54 19.38 -1.79 -9.69
C ASP A 54 18.40 -2.83 -9.19
N SER A 55 18.63 -4.08 -9.59
CA SER A 55 17.72 -5.19 -9.29
C SER A 55 17.53 -5.40 -7.79
N LEU A 56 18.60 -5.33 -7.03
CA LEU A 56 18.54 -5.59 -5.59
C LEU A 56 17.71 -4.52 -4.87
N GLU A 57 18.00 -3.23 -5.13
CA GLU A 57 17.28 -2.14 -4.50
C GLU A 57 15.81 -2.09 -4.94
N ALA A 58 15.58 -2.30 -6.24
CA ALA A 58 14.21 -2.30 -6.76
C ALA A 58 13.38 -3.43 -6.14
N THR A 59 13.96 -4.62 -6.02
CA THR A 59 13.29 -5.77 -5.41
C THR A 59 12.98 -5.48 -3.95
N ARG A 60 13.91 -4.90 -3.21
CA ARG A 60 13.71 -4.55 -1.80
C ARG A 60 12.60 -3.53 -1.62
N ALA A 61 12.60 -2.49 -2.44
CA ALA A 61 11.57 -1.45 -2.36
C ALA A 61 10.19 -2.02 -2.65
N ALA A 62 10.06 -2.83 -3.70
CA ALA A 62 8.78 -3.45 -4.05
C ALA A 62 8.31 -4.39 -2.95
N HIS A 63 9.23 -5.16 -2.36
CA HIS A 63 8.91 -6.07 -1.25
C HIS A 63 8.39 -5.30 -0.04
N SER A 64 9.03 -4.17 0.29
CA SER A 64 8.60 -3.34 1.41
C SER A 64 7.22 -2.74 1.17
N ILE A 65 6.95 -2.29 -0.06
CA ILE A 65 5.62 -1.78 -0.42
C ILE A 65 4.57 -2.87 -0.26
N LYS A 66 4.89 -4.09 -0.71
CA LYS A 66 3.98 -5.23 -0.56
C LYS A 66 3.65 -5.46 0.92
N GLY A 67 4.67 -5.41 1.78
CA GLY A 67 4.48 -5.58 3.22
C GLY A 67 3.61 -4.51 3.84
N LEU A 68 3.81 -3.25 3.46
CA LEU A 68 2.95 -2.16 3.94
C LEU A 68 1.49 -2.38 3.57
N CYS A 69 1.25 -2.80 2.34
CA CYS A 69 -0.11 -3.01 1.86
C CYS A 69 -0.77 -4.22 2.51
N ALA A 70 0.02 -5.24 2.86
CA ALA A 70 -0.50 -6.46 3.47
C ALA A 70 -1.14 -6.19 4.83
N ASN A 71 -0.67 -5.19 5.57
CA ASN A 71 -1.26 -4.83 6.86
C ASN A 71 -2.74 -4.47 6.74
N PHE A 72 -3.18 -4.04 5.57
CA PHE A 72 -4.54 -3.53 5.35
C PHE A 72 -5.37 -4.44 4.46
N GLU A 73 -4.88 -5.63 4.12
CA GLU A 73 -5.57 -6.53 3.19
C GLU A 73 -5.89 -5.84 1.86
N ALA A 74 -4.96 -5.00 1.39
CA ALA A 74 -5.14 -4.24 0.15
C ALA A 74 -4.74 -5.12 -1.03
N THR A 75 -5.64 -6.02 -1.43
CA THR A 75 -5.33 -7.13 -2.34
C THR A 75 -4.79 -6.68 -3.69
N ASP A 76 -5.36 -5.61 -4.27
CA ASP A 76 -4.88 -5.12 -5.57
C ASP A 76 -3.46 -4.58 -5.47
N ALA A 77 -3.19 -3.76 -4.47
CA ALA A 77 -1.86 -3.19 -4.28
C ALA A 77 -0.83 -4.28 -3.95
N ILE A 78 -1.22 -5.26 -3.13
CA ILE A 78 -0.35 -6.39 -2.78
C ILE A 78 0.05 -7.16 -4.04
N SER A 79 -0.94 -7.47 -4.88
CA SER A 79 -0.71 -8.22 -6.11
C SER A 79 0.23 -7.49 -7.07
N LEU A 80 0.00 -6.18 -7.25
CA LEU A 80 0.84 -5.36 -8.14
C LEU A 80 2.25 -5.22 -7.60
N ALA A 81 2.39 -4.97 -6.31
CA ALA A 81 3.71 -4.88 -5.69
C ALA A 81 4.48 -6.19 -5.84
N TYR A 82 3.78 -7.33 -5.68
CA TYR A 82 4.40 -8.63 -5.87
C TYR A 82 4.86 -8.84 -7.32
N GLN A 83 4.02 -8.46 -8.29
CA GLN A 83 4.39 -8.59 -9.70
C GLN A 83 5.63 -7.75 -10.04
N ILE A 84 5.69 -6.53 -9.49
CA ILE A 84 6.85 -5.66 -9.69
C ILE A 84 8.08 -6.23 -8.99
N GLU A 85 7.92 -6.73 -7.77
CA GLU A 85 9.01 -7.39 -7.03
C GLU A 85 9.61 -8.52 -7.87
N LYS A 86 8.76 -9.35 -8.42
CA LYS A 86 9.17 -10.50 -9.24
C LYS A 86 9.88 -10.05 -10.51
N ALA A 87 9.33 -9.03 -11.20
CA ALA A 87 9.95 -8.48 -12.40
C ALA A 87 11.33 -7.91 -12.09
N CYS A 88 11.47 -7.18 -10.99
CA CYS A 88 12.75 -6.59 -10.59
C CYS A 88 13.77 -7.67 -10.24
N ARG A 89 13.33 -8.72 -9.53
CA ARG A 89 14.22 -9.83 -9.18
C ARG A 89 14.78 -10.51 -10.42
N GLN A 90 13.99 -10.58 -11.48
CA GLN A 90 14.39 -11.19 -12.75
C GLN A 90 14.98 -10.19 -13.73
N SER A 91 15.24 -8.97 -13.28
CA SER A 91 15.79 -7.87 -14.12
C SER A 91 14.91 -7.55 -15.33
N GLN A 92 13.60 -7.76 -15.20
CA GLN A 92 12.63 -7.41 -16.24
C GLN A 92 12.14 -5.97 -16.01
N PHE A 93 13.04 -5.02 -16.22
CA PHE A 93 12.79 -3.61 -15.88
C PHE A 93 11.74 -2.95 -16.76
N ASP A 94 11.62 -3.38 -18.02
CA ASP A 94 10.58 -2.86 -18.90
C ASP A 94 9.17 -3.23 -18.36
N LEU A 95 9.03 -4.46 -17.90
CA LEU A 95 7.75 -4.88 -17.31
C LEU A 95 7.48 -4.12 -16.02
N ALA A 96 8.50 -4.01 -15.16
CA ALA A 96 8.35 -3.26 -13.91
C ALA A 96 7.93 -1.82 -14.19
N THR A 97 8.57 -1.17 -15.17
CA THR A 97 8.23 0.20 -15.54
C THR A 97 6.77 0.32 -16.00
N ARG A 98 6.30 -0.64 -16.78
CA ARG A 98 4.91 -0.61 -17.27
C ARG A 98 3.88 -0.78 -16.14
N LEU A 99 4.24 -1.48 -15.08
CA LEU A 99 3.34 -1.73 -13.95
C LEU A 99 3.31 -0.60 -12.93
N LEU A 100 4.33 0.26 -12.93
CA LEU A 100 4.44 1.34 -11.94
C LEU A 100 3.24 2.29 -11.91
N PRO A 101 2.70 2.77 -13.04
CA PRO A 101 1.57 3.70 -12.97
C PRO A 101 0.35 3.09 -12.27
N THR A 102 0.08 1.80 -12.49
CA THR A 102 -1.05 1.14 -11.85
C THR A 102 -0.79 0.97 -10.36
N LEU A 103 0.43 0.62 -9.96
CA LEU A 103 0.77 0.56 -8.55
C LEU A 103 0.58 1.92 -7.88
N HIS A 104 1.05 2.99 -8.53
CA HIS A 104 0.90 4.36 -8.03
C HIS A 104 -0.56 4.67 -7.75
N LYS A 105 -1.42 4.33 -8.71
CA LYS A 105 -2.86 4.56 -8.57
C LYS A 105 -3.45 3.78 -7.40
N ARG A 106 -3.07 2.52 -7.25
CA ARG A 106 -3.58 1.70 -6.13
C ARG A 106 -3.10 2.19 -4.78
N ILE A 107 -1.85 2.64 -4.71
CA ILE A 107 -1.31 3.22 -3.48
C ILE A 107 -2.05 4.51 -3.13
N ASP A 108 -2.31 5.37 -4.12
CA ASP A 108 -3.08 6.61 -3.88
C ASP A 108 -4.49 6.33 -3.40
N GLU A 109 -5.15 5.33 -3.99
CA GLU A 109 -6.49 4.92 -3.54
C GLU A 109 -6.47 4.43 -2.10
N LEU A 110 -5.46 3.63 -1.76
CA LEU A 110 -5.31 3.14 -0.40
C LEU A 110 -5.06 4.28 0.58
N ARG A 111 -4.18 5.22 0.24
CA ARG A 111 -3.92 6.39 1.08
C ARG A 111 -5.21 7.17 1.35
N GLY A 112 -6.00 7.39 0.29
CA GLY A 112 -7.28 8.09 0.44
C GLY A 112 -8.24 7.35 1.36
N ALA A 113 -8.34 6.04 1.20
CA ALA A 113 -9.23 5.23 2.02
C ALA A 113 -8.78 5.21 3.49
N LEU A 114 -7.46 5.11 3.71
CA LEU A 114 -6.93 5.12 5.07
C LEU A 114 -7.10 6.49 5.73
N ALA A 115 -6.97 7.58 4.96
CA ALA A 115 -7.21 8.93 5.46
C ALA A 115 -8.67 9.09 5.91
N GLU A 116 -9.60 8.56 5.13
CA GLU A 116 -11.02 8.60 5.51
C GLU A 116 -11.28 7.81 6.78
N TRP A 117 -10.67 6.64 6.90
CA TRP A 117 -10.80 5.82 8.10
C TRP A 117 -10.26 6.56 9.33
N THR A 118 -9.09 7.18 9.20
CA THR A 118 -8.47 7.95 10.29
C THR A 118 -9.38 9.09 10.73
N LYS A 119 -9.95 9.80 9.76
CA LYS A 119 -10.87 10.90 10.03
C LYS A 119 -12.06 10.45 10.87
N SER A 120 -12.66 9.31 10.49
CA SER A 120 -13.81 8.77 11.20
C SER A 120 -13.49 8.36 12.63
N HIS A 121 -12.27 7.90 12.87
CA HIS A 121 -11.89 7.37 14.18
C HIS A 121 -11.19 8.41 15.05
N ASP A 122 -10.62 9.46 14.44
CA ASP A 122 -10.01 10.56 15.19
C ASP A 122 -11.04 11.45 15.86
N SER A 123 -12.20 11.62 15.22
CA SER A 123 -13.23 12.49 15.77
C SER A 123 -13.68 12.07 17.15
N SER A 124 -13.50 10.81 17.50
CA SER A 124 -13.86 10.30 18.83
C SER A 124 -12.82 10.65 19.89
N ARG A 125 -11.66 11.15 19.47
CA ARG A 125 -10.56 11.46 20.39
C ARG A 125 -10.48 12.93 20.74
N THR A 126 -11.17 13.75 19.96
CA THR A 126 -11.17 15.18 20.22
C THR A 126 -12.37 15.49 21.06
N ASN A 127 -12.36 15.74 22.15
CA ASN A 127 -13.49 16.11 22.91
C ASN A 127 -13.21 16.92 24.05
#